data_e42adb72d190d492d6f845598ef15958
#
_entry.id   e42adb72d190d492d6f845598ef15958
#
_cell.length_a   1.000
_cell.length_b   1.000
_cell.length_c   1.000
_cell.angle_alpha   90.00
_cell.angle_beta   90.00
_cell.angle_gamma   90.00
#
_symmetry.space_group_name_H-M   'P 1'
#
loop_
_entity.id
_entity.type
_entity.pdbx_description
1 polymer ?
#
loop_
_entity_poly.entity_id
_entity_poly.type
_entity_poly.pdbx_seq_one_letter_code
_entity_poly.pdbx_strand_id
1 'polypeptide(L)'
;FYWAGIISILICLPLRVSAQSYEQMWKQVEVLEQKQLPKSAIQELRKIYEYAKQEKNVSQMMKVHLTRASLCIDITPDSLDSELSALKAWMEEEKDTVYQAILNNLLGYYILDTGKKDETAIDTAIAYFQRSLQDKEILFRKSAVDYRPMTNSKELSKKYCGDNMYQLLARQAISRLSGYFIANPISTEKIQT
;
A
#
# COMPACT_ATOMS: atom_id res chain seq x y z
N PHE A 1 -44.65 -25.08 -50.83
CA PHE A 1 -44.25 -25.40 -49.47
C PHE A 1 -43.12 -24.48 -49.06
N TYR A 2 -43.47 -23.44 -48.31
CA TYR A 2 -42.50 -22.48 -47.75
C TYR A 2 -42.25 -22.87 -46.27
N TRP A 3 -41.05 -23.26 -45.95
CA TRP A 3 -40.60 -23.40 -44.56
C TRP A 3 -39.99 -22.09 -44.11
N ALA A 4 -40.69 -21.38 -43.27
CA ALA A 4 -40.17 -20.19 -42.59
C ALA A 4 -39.41 -20.65 -41.37
N GLY A 5 -38.07 -20.61 -41.45
CA GLY A 5 -37.17 -20.87 -40.30
C GLY A 5 -37.20 -19.63 -39.37
N ILE A 6 -37.75 -19.81 -38.18
CA ILE A 6 -37.68 -18.81 -37.10
C ILE A 6 -36.27 -18.90 -36.49
N ILE A 7 -35.42 -17.91 -36.84
CA ILE A 7 -34.12 -17.72 -36.21
C ILE A 7 -34.40 -17.02 -34.88
N SER A 8 -34.35 -17.78 -33.79
CA SER A 8 -34.42 -17.27 -32.42
C SER A 8 -33.08 -16.60 -32.10
N ILE A 9 -33.02 -15.28 -32.25
CA ILE A 9 -31.87 -14.48 -31.82
C ILE A 9 -31.90 -14.42 -30.30
N LEU A 10 -31.10 -15.27 -29.67
CA LEU A 10 -30.82 -15.19 -28.22
C LEU A 10 -29.99 -13.91 -27.99
N ILE A 11 -30.65 -12.84 -27.63
CA ILE A 11 -30.00 -11.59 -27.21
C ILE A 11 -29.41 -11.91 -25.82
N CYS A 12 -28.14 -12.30 -25.79
CA CYS A 12 -27.33 -12.28 -24.57
C CYS A 12 -27.18 -10.80 -24.15
N LEU A 13 -28.13 -10.32 -23.38
CA LEU A 13 -27.96 -9.08 -22.62
C LEU A 13 -26.81 -9.32 -21.64
N PRO A 14 -25.69 -8.57 -21.75
CA PRO A 14 -24.68 -8.63 -20.71
C PRO A 14 -25.38 -8.13 -19.44
N LEU A 15 -25.53 -9.00 -18.46
CA LEU A 15 -25.83 -8.63 -17.09
C LEU A 15 -24.74 -7.62 -16.69
N ARG A 16 -25.07 -6.33 -16.78
CA ARG A 16 -24.27 -5.29 -16.13
C ARG A 16 -24.42 -5.54 -14.65
N VAL A 17 -23.59 -6.42 -14.12
CA VAL A 17 -23.28 -6.38 -12.69
C VAL A 17 -22.77 -4.97 -12.47
N SER A 18 -23.56 -4.15 -11.78
CA SER A 18 -23.17 -2.79 -11.42
C SER A 18 -21.82 -2.91 -10.71
N ALA A 19 -20.76 -2.56 -11.40
CA ALA A 19 -19.43 -2.60 -10.82
C ALA A 19 -19.47 -1.66 -9.61
N GLN A 20 -19.37 -2.25 -8.43
CA GLN A 20 -19.31 -1.51 -7.19
C GLN A 20 -18.10 -0.58 -7.28
N SER A 21 -18.28 0.72 -7.14
CA SER A 21 -17.15 1.65 -7.24
C SER A 21 -16.15 1.40 -6.09
N TYR A 22 -14.87 1.66 -6.32
CA TYR A 22 -13.87 1.59 -5.26
C TYR A 22 -14.28 2.38 -4.02
N GLU A 23 -14.93 3.53 -4.21
CA GLU A 23 -15.42 4.35 -3.12
C GLU A 23 -16.42 3.60 -2.22
N GLN A 24 -17.37 2.89 -2.81
CA GLN A 24 -18.33 2.09 -2.06
C GLN A 24 -17.67 0.93 -1.33
N MET A 25 -16.72 0.25 -1.98
CA MET A 25 -15.98 -0.86 -1.38
C MET A 25 -15.13 -0.37 -0.19
N TRP A 26 -14.41 0.73 -0.34
CA TRP A 26 -13.62 1.32 0.74
C TRP A 26 -14.48 1.82 1.89
N LYS A 27 -15.66 2.38 1.60
CA LYS A 27 -16.60 2.80 2.65
C LYS A 27 -17.05 1.62 3.52
N GLN A 28 -17.20 0.43 2.95
CA GLN A 28 -17.52 -0.78 3.72
C GLN A 28 -16.36 -1.15 4.66
N VAL A 29 -15.12 -1.06 4.18
CA VAL A 29 -13.93 -1.29 5.02
C VAL A 29 -13.91 -0.29 6.18
N GLU A 30 -14.05 1.01 5.91
CA GLU A 30 -14.09 2.06 6.94
C GLU A 30 -15.15 1.80 8.01
N VAL A 31 -16.36 1.38 7.63
CA VAL A 31 -17.44 1.04 8.57
C VAL A 31 -17.05 -0.14 9.46
N LEU A 32 -16.37 -1.14 8.92
CA LEU A 32 -15.93 -2.30 9.68
C LEU A 32 -14.79 -1.95 10.65
N GLU A 33 -13.87 -1.09 10.24
CA GLU A 33 -12.82 -0.54 11.10
C GLU A 33 -13.42 0.24 12.27
N GLN A 34 -14.37 1.14 12.00
CA GLN A 34 -15.08 1.89 13.04
C GLN A 34 -15.82 0.99 14.05
N LYS A 35 -16.29 -0.17 13.59
CA LYS A 35 -16.94 -1.18 14.45
C LYS A 35 -15.94 -2.11 15.15
N GLN A 36 -14.65 -1.90 14.98
CA GLN A 36 -13.58 -2.76 15.53
C GLN A 36 -13.73 -4.22 15.09
N LEU A 37 -14.04 -4.43 13.81
CA LEU A 37 -14.19 -5.75 13.19
C LEU A 37 -13.07 -6.02 12.16
N PRO A 38 -11.80 -6.09 12.57
CA PRO A 38 -10.67 -6.13 11.66
C PRO A 38 -10.66 -7.39 10.77
N LYS A 39 -11.11 -8.54 11.30
CA LYS A 39 -11.20 -9.78 10.48
C LYS A 39 -12.20 -9.63 9.31
N SER A 40 -13.32 -8.97 9.56
CA SER A 40 -14.31 -8.70 8.51
C SER A 40 -13.80 -7.66 7.52
N ALA A 41 -13.10 -6.62 7.99
CA ALA A 41 -12.45 -5.63 7.14
C ALA A 41 -11.43 -6.29 6.19
N ILE A 42 -10.62 -7.24 6.67
CA ILE A 42 -9.67 -8.00 5.85
C ILE A 42 -10.39 -8.80 4.76
N GLN A 43 -11.58 -9.35 5.02
CA GLN A 43 -12.36 -10.06 3.99
C GLN A 43 -12.83 -9.11 2.88
N GLU A 44 -13.27 -7.90 3.23
CA GLU A 44 -13.64 -6.88 2.24
C GLU A 44 -12.42 -6.40 1.45
N LEU A 45 -11.27 -6.22 2.10
CA LEU A 45 -10.02 -5.87 1.44
C LEU A 45 -9.59 -6.91 0.39
N ARG A 46 -9.84 -8.20 0.63
CA ARG A 46 -9.57 -9.25 -0.38
C ARG A 46 -10.41 -9.03 -1.65
N LYS A 47 -11.67 -8.64 -1.51
CA LYS A 47 -12.54 -8.36 -2.67
C LYS A 47 -12.02 -7.17 -3.47
N ILE A 48 -11.59 -6.10 -2.77
CA ILE A 48 -10.99 -4.94 -3.41
C ILE A 48 -9.70 -5.34 -4.16
N TYR A 49 -8.86 -6.16 -3.53
CA TYR A 49 -7.61 -6.63 -4.13
C TYR A 49 -7.85 -7.43 -5.42
N GLU A 50 -8.76 -8.41 -5.40
CA GLU A 50 -9.08 -9.21 -6.58
C GLU A 50 -9.67 -8.36 -7.71
N TYR A 51 -10.52 -7.40 -7.39
CA TYR A 51 -11.07 -6.46 -8.36
C TYR A 51 -9.97 -5.57 -8.95
N ALA A 52 -9.10 -5.00 -8.10
CA ALA A 52 -7.98 -4.17 -8.53
C ALA A 52 -6.97 -4.96 -9.40
N LYS A 53 -6.74 -6.23 -9.07
CA LYS A 53 -5.88 -7.13 -9.85
C LYS A 53 -6.43 -7.38 -11.25
N GLN A 54 -7.73 -7.61 -11.39
CA GLN A 54 -8.39 -7.76 -12.69
C GLN A 54 -8.29 -6.50 -13.54
N GLU A 55 -8.42 -5.33 -12.92
CA GLU A 55 -8.28 -4.02 -13.59
C GLU A 55 -6.84 -3.57 -13.77
N LYS A 56 -5.86 -4.33 -13.27
CA LYS A 56 -4.44 -3.94 -13.22
C LYS A 56 -4.21 -2.59 -12.52
N ASN A 57 -5.04 -2.29 -11.53
CA ASN A 57 -4.96 -1.05 -10.76
C ASN A 57 -4.00 -1.19 -9.59
N VAL A 58 -2.71 -1.02 -9.87
CA VAL A 58 -1.62 -1.19 -8.90
C VAL A 58 -1.78 -0.28 -7.68
N SER A 59 -2.25 0.94 -7.87
CA SER A 59 -2.47 1.88 -6.76
C SER A 59 -3.51 1.38 -5.76
N GLN A 60 -4.57 0.75 -6.22
CA GLN A 60 -5.58 0.14 -5.34
C GLN A 60 -5.05 -1.11 -4.66
N MET A 61 -4.30 -1.96 -5.37
CA MET A 61 -3.64 -3.13 -4.78
C MET A 61 -2.71 -2.71 -3.64
N MET A 62 -1.88 -1.69 -3.85
CA MET A 62 -0.99 -1.15 -2.81
C MET A 62 -1.78 -0.59 -1.62
N LYS A 63 -2.85 0.17 -1.86
CA LYS A 63 -3.70 0.68 -0.77
C LYS A 63 -4.27 -0.47 0.06
N VAL A 64 -4.69 -1.57 -0.57
CA VAL A 64 -5.16 -2.77 0.14
C VAL A 64 -4.07 -3.33 1.04
N HIS A 65 -2.84 -3.53 0.54
CA HIS A 65 -1.74 -4.05 1.36
C HIS A 65 -1.42 -3.14 2.54
N LEU A 66 -1.40 -1.82 2.34
CA LEU A 66 -1.21 -0.86 3.40
C LEU A 66 -2.25 -0.99 4.51
N THR A 67 -3.52 -1.02 4.14
CA THR A 67 -4.62 -1.14 5.09
C THR A 67 -4.60 -2.49 5.79
N ARG A 68 -4.32 -3.59 5.08
CA ARG A 68 -4.18 -4.93 5.69
C ARG A 68 -3.05 -4.97 6.69
N ALA A 69 -1.89 -4.45 6.36
CA ALA A 69 -0.76 -4.43 7.28
C ALA A 69 -1.09 -3.65 8.56
N SER A 70 -1.76 -2.50 8.44
CA SER A 70 -2.24 -1.74 9.61
C SER A 70 -3.19 -2.56 10.47
N LEU A 71 -4.17 -3.24 9.87
CA LEU A 71 -5.11 -4.10 10.60
C LEU A 71 -4.46 -5.35 11.20
N CYS A 72 -3.42 -5.90 10.56
CA CYS A 72 -2.71 -7.07 11.04
C CYS A 72 -1.92 -6.79 12.31
N ILE A 73 -1.40 -5.58 12.49
CA ILE A 73 -0.73 -5.14 13.72
C ILE A 73 -1.66 -5.31 14.93
N ASP A 74 -2.94 -4.99 14.76
CA ASP A 74 -3.95 -5.07 15.81
C ASP A 74 -4.43 -6.50 16.11
N ILE A 75 -4.18 -7.45 15.21
CA ILE A 75 -4.72 -8.83 15.34
C ILE A 75 -3.66 -9.78 15.90
N THR A 76 -2.58 -9.96 15.20
CA THR A 76 -1.45 -10.84 15.60
C THR A 76 -0.17 -10.46 14.88
N PRO A 77 1.00 -10.51 15.54
CA PRO A 77 2.31 -10.26 14.91
C PRO A 77 2.58 -11.16 13.69
N ASP A 78 2.19 -12.43 13.73
CA ASP A 78 2.41 -13.40 12.63
C ASP A 78 1.69 -12.99 11.34
N SER A 79 0.54 -12.33 11.47
CA SER A 79 -0.20 -11.80 10.31
C SER A 79 0.58 -10.71 9.58
N LEU A 80 1.34 -9.90 10.30
CA LEU A 80 2.17 -8.84 9.73
C LEU A 80 3.37 -9.43 8.98
N ASP A 81 4.04 -10.45 9.53
CA ASP A 81 5.15 -11.13 8.85
C ASP A 81 4.71 -11.73 7.50
N SER A 82 3.50 -12.26 7.43
CA SER A 82 2.90 -12.74 6.18
C SER A 82 2.68 -11.60 5.17
N GLU A 83 2.18 -10.44 5.62
CA GLU A 83 2.00 -9.26 4.75
C GLU A 83 3.34 -8.70 4.25
N LEU A 84 4.35 -8.63 5.12
CA LEU A 84 5.70 -8.21 4.74
C LEU A 84 6.31 -9.14 3.70
N SER A 85 6.11 -10.45 3.85
CA SER A 85 6.57 -11.45 2.87
C SER A 85 5.88 -11.27 1.52
N ALA A 86 4.56 -11.02 1.51
CA ALA A 86 3.81 -10.76 0.30
C ALA A 86 4.25 -9.45 -0.39
N LEU A 87 4.53 -8.39 0.37
CA LEU A 87 5.05 -7.13 -0.17
C LEU A 87 6.44 -7.29 -0.77
N LYS A 88 7.32 -8.08 -0.12
CA LYS A 88 8.65 -8.38 -0.65
C LYS A 88 8.58 -9.16 -1.97
N ALA A 89 7.76 -10.20 -2.02
CA ALA A 89 7.56 -10.97 -3.25
C ALA A 89 7.01 -10.09 -4.39
N TRP A 90 6.05 -9.23 -4.10
CA TRP A 90 5.55 -8.30 -5.11
C TRP A 90 6.61 -7.31 -5.58
N MET A 91 7.41 -6.76 -4.66
CA MET A 91 8.50 -5.84 -5.01
C MET A 91 9.51 -6.48 -5.98
N GLU A 92 9.81 -7.77 -5.83
CA GLU A 92 10.72 -8.50 -6.72
C GLU A 92 10.14 -8.69 -8.13
N GLU A 93 8.81 -8.80 -8.25
CA GLU A 93 8.11 -8.96 -9.52
C GLU A 93 7.77 -7.62 -10.20
N GLU A 94 7.69 -6.51 -9.43
CA GLU A 94 7.31 -5.19 -9.93
C GLU A 94 8.39 -4.60 -10.83
N LYS A 95 8.00 -4.13 -12.00
CA LYS A 95 8.91 -3.55 -13.00
C LYS A 95 8.84 -2.02 -13.07
N ASP A 96 7.76 -1.43 -12.57
CA ASP A 96 7.64 0.02 -12.54
C ASP A 96 8.50 0.61 -11.41
N THR A 97 9.45 1.45 -11.79
CA THR A 97 10.41 2.05 -10.87
C THR A 97 9.75 2.85 -9.74
N VAL A 98 8.64 3.53 -10.02
CA VAL A 98 7.94 4.33 -9.00
C VAL A 98 7.25 3.42 -7.99
N TYR A 99 6.60 2.35 -8.46
CA TYR A 99 6.00 1.38 -7.56
C TYR A 99 7.04 0.62 -6.75
N GLN A 100 8.19 0.25 -7.35
CA GLN A 100 9.31 -0.31 -6.58
C GLN A 100 9.81 0.65 -5.50
N ALA A 101 9.95 1.92 -5.81
CA ALA A 101 10.36 2.95 -4.85
C ALA A 101 9.36 3.04 -3.68
N ILE A 102 8.06 3.04 -3.96
CA ILE A 102 7.01 3.07 -2.95
C ILE A 102 7.05 1.81 -2.08
N LEU A 103 7.15 0.63 -2.69
CA LEU A 103 7.23 -0.64 -1.96
C LEU A 103 8.46 -0.69 -1.04
N ASN A 104 9.63 -0.25 -1.51
CA ASN A 104 10.82 -0.11 -0.67
C ASN A 104 10.58 0.82 0.52
N ASN A 105 9.95 1.98 0.30
CA ASN A 105 9.64 2.92 1.38
C ASN A 105 8.71 2.31 2.43
N LEU A 106 7.70 1.58 1.99
CA LEU A 106 6.78 0.85 2.86
C LEU A 106 7.44 -0.25 3.66
N LEU A 107 8.31 -1.05 3.05
CA LEU A 107 9.05 -2.08 3.74
C LEU A 107 9.93 -1.48 4.85
N GLY A 108 10.63 -0.38 4.56
CA GLY A 108 11.39 0.36 5.57
C GLY A 108 10.51 0.82 6.73
N TYR A 109 9.33 1.36 6.42
CA TYR A 109 8.36 1.77 7.43
C TYR A 109 7.93 0.61 8.34
N TYR A 110 7.47 -0.50 7.75
CA TYR A 110 6.98 -1.62 8.54
C TYR A 110 8.05 -2.28 9.40
N ILE A 111 9.28 -2.35 8.91
CA ILE A 111 10.41 -2.89 9.70
C ILE A 111 10.63 -2.05 10.96
N LEU A 112 10.53 -0.73 10.89
CA LEU A 112 10.63 0.13 12.08
C LEU A 112 9.41 0.00 12.99
N ASP A 113 8.22 -0.20 12.44
CA ASP A 113 6.97 -0.24 13.19
C ASP A 113 6.75 -1.58 13.90
N THR A 114 7.32 -2.69 13.40
CA THR A 114 7.20 -4.03 13.99
C THR A 114 7.83 -4.17 15.36
N GLY A 115 8.53 -3.14 15.83
CA GLY A 115 9.05 -3.07 17.20
C GLY A 115 10.18 -4.06 17.54
N LYS A 116 10.72 -4.78 16.56
CA LYS A 116 11.97 -5.51 16.73
C LYS A 116 13.08 -4.47 16.89
N LYS A 117 13.38 -4.13 18.15
CA LYS A 117 14.35 -3.10 18.52
C LYS A 117 15.78 -3.64 18.44
N ASP A 118 16.15 -4.30 17.35
CA ASP A 118 17.51 -4.72 17.11
C ASP A 118 18.21 -3.78 16.12
N GLU A 119 19.52 -3.64 16.24
CA GLU A 119 20.33 -2.79 15.37
C GLU A 119 20.20 -3.23 13.90
N THR A 120 19.98 -4.51 13.64
CA THR A 120 19.85 -5.06 12.27
C THR A 120 18.54 -4.62 11.62
N ALA A 121 17.48 -4.44 12.38
CA ALA A 121 16.21 -3.94 11.88
C ALA A 121 16.32 -2.48 11.42
N ILE A 122 17.05 -1.64 12.17
CA ILE A 122 17.28 -0.24 11.76
C ILE A 122 18.07 -0.18 10.47
N ASP A 123 19.19 -0.90 10.38
CA ASP A 123 20.05 -0.91 9.20
C ASP A 123 19.27 -1.41 7.97
N THR A 124 18.44 -2.44 8.17
CA THR A 124 17.58 -2.97 7.13
C THR A 124 16.55 -1.92 6.67
N ALA A 125 15.92 -1.22 7.60
CA ALA A 125 14.95 -0.17 7.26
C ALA A 125 15.61 0.99 6.53
N ILE A 126 16.79 1.44 6.96
CA ILE A 126 17.59 2.47 6.29
C ILE A 126 17.94 2.04 4.87
N ALA A 127 18.37 0.79 4.67
CA ALA A 127 18.67 0.26 3.34
C ALA A 127 17.44 0.29 2.41
N TYR A 128 16.26 -0.04 2.91
CA TYR A 128 15.03 0.07 2.14
C TYR A 128 14.67 1.53 1.82
N PHE A 129 14.80 2.45 2.76
CA PHE A 129 14.58 3.88 2.49
C PHE A 129 15.57 4.42 1.46
N GLN A 130 16.85 4.04 1.52
CA GLN A 130 17.84 4.42 0.53
C GLN A 130 17.47 3.89 -0.86
N ARG A 131 17.09 2.62 -0.98
CA ARG A 131 16.61 2.03 -2.25
C ARG A 131 15.39 2.76 -2.79
N SER A 132 14.48 3.18 -1.93
CA SER A 132 13.29 3.94 -2.34
C SER A 132 13.61 5.29 -2.99
N LEU A 133 14.82 5.80 -2.83
CA LEU A 133 15.26 7.11 -3.34
C LEU A 133 16.31 7.00 -4.45
N GLN A 134 16.65 5.78 -4.90
CA GLN A 134 17.74 5.54 -5.85
C GLN A 134 17.49 6.20 -7.20
N ASP A 135 16.30 6.06 -7.74
CA ASP A 135 15.93 6.53 -9.07
C ASP A 135 15.43 7.99 -9.05
N LYS A 136 16.25 8.84 -8.48
CA LYS A 136 15.96 10.25 -8.20
C LYS A 136 15.37 10.99 -9.41
N GLU A 137 15.96 10.86 -10.58
CA GLU A 137 15.52 11.59 -11.77
C GLU A 137 14.12 11.17 -12.24
N ILE A 138 13.80 9.89 -12.15
CA ILE A 138 12.46 9.37 -12.48
C ILE A 138 11.45 9.89 -11.47
N LEU A 139 11.78 9.78 -10.18
CA LEU A 139 10.89 10.18 -9.09
C LEU A 139 10.61 11.67 -9.06
N PHE A 140 11.59 12.54 -9.42
CA PHE A 140 11.38 13.97 -9.53
C PHE A 140 10.40 14.37 -10.63
N ARG A 141 10.29 13.58 -11.69
CA ARG A 141 9.38 13.86 -12.82
C ARG A 141 7.95 13.38 -12.56
N LYS A 142 7.70 12.64 -11.49
CA LYS A 142 6.39 12.07 -11.16
C LYS A 142 5.72 12.86 -10.05
N SER A 143 4.50 13.29 -10.29
CA SER A 143 3.71 13.99 -9.28
C SER A 143 3.18 13.01 -8.24
N ALA A 144 3.32 13.33 -6.96
CA ALA A 144 2.76 12.53 -5.87
C ALA A 144 1.22 12.44 -5.95
N VAL A 145 0.58 13.41 -6.61
CA VAL A 145 -0.88 13.45 -6.82
C VAL A 145 -1.37 12.31 -7.70
N ASP A 146 -0.57 11.84 -8.64
CA ASP A 146 -0.94 10.75 -9.55
C ASP A 146 -1.01 9.39 -8.83
N TYR A 147 -0.42 9.32 -7.63
CA TYR A 147 -0.40 8.12 -6.78
C TYR A 147 -1.31 8.24 -5.54
N ARG A 148 -2.32 9.12 -5.60
CA ARG A 148 -3.25 9.41 -4.49
C ARG A 148 -3.89 8.22 -3.81
N PRO A 149 -4.34 7.16 -4.48
CA PRO A 149 -4.93 6.03 -3.77
C PRO A 149 -4.01 5.44 -2.70
N MET A 150 -2.69 5.56 -2.86
CA MET A 150 -1.71 5.08 -1.90
C MET A 150 -1.40 6.07 -0.78
N THR A 151 -1.50 7.36 -1.09
CA THR A 151 -1.15 8.44 -0.16
C THR A 151 -2.35 8.93 0.64
N ASN A 152 -3.45 8.20 0.62
CA ASN A 152 -4.77 8.65 1.00
C ASN A 152 -5.00 8.75 2.51
N SER A 153 -4.28 9.63 3.18
CA SER A 153 -4.90 10.38 4.26
C SER A 153 -5.38 11.71 3.66
N LYS A 154 -6.63 12.08 3.93
CA LYS A 154 -7.20 13.37 3.50
C LYS A 154 -6.32 14.56 3.93
N GLU A 155 -5.52 14.40 4.97
CA GLU A 155 -4.57 15.37 5.50
C GLU A 155 -3.25 15.41 4.70
N LEU A 156 -2.71 14.26 4.31
CA LEU A 156 -1.49 14.18 3.50
C LEU A 156 -1.69 14.81 2.12
N SER A 157 -2.88 14.64 1.51
CA SER A 157 -3.18 15.19 0.19
C SER A 157 -3.16 16.71 0.15
N LYS A 158 -3.55 17.41 1.22
CA LYS A 158 -3.51 18.88 1.30
C LYS A 158 -2.11 19.41 1.59
N LYS A 159 -1.37 18.74 2.47
CA LYS A 159 -0.05 19.18 2.93
C LYS A 159 1.05 18.97 1.87
N TYR A 160 0.90 17.96 1.00
CA TYR A 160 1.91 17.57 0.00
C TYR A 160 1.41 17.66 -1.44
N CYS A 161 0.40 18.47 -1.68
CA CYS A 161 -0.26 18.62 -2.98
C CYS A 161 0.66 19.10 -4.13
N GLY A 162 1.84 19.66 -3.81
CA GLY A 162 2.82 20.10 -4.78
C GLY A 162 4.08 19.23 -4.87
N ASP A 163 4.18 18.17 -4.07
CA ASP A 163 5.37 17.35 -4.03
C ASP A 163 5.45 16.41 -5.26
N ASN A 164 6.68 16.18 -5.72
CA ASN A 164 6.98 15.04 -6.56
C ASN A 164 7.20 13.79 -5.71
N MET A 165 7.27 12.63 -6.35
CA MET A 165 7.42 11.34 -5.65
C MET A 165 8.70 11.27 -4.81
N TYR A 166 9.82 11.82 -5.28
CA TYR A 166 11.05 11.85 -4.50
C TYR A 166 10.89 12.62 -3.18
N GLN A 167 10.29 13.81 -3.24
CA GLN A 167 10.04 14.63 -2.06
C GLN A 167 9.10 13.93 -1.07
N LEU A 168 8.04 13.30 -1.58
CA LEU A 168 7.10 12.55 -0.74
C LEU A 168 7.80 11.41 -0.01
N LEU A 169 8.50 10.53 -0.74
CA LEU A 169 9.17 9.37 -0.17
C LEU A 169 10.30 9.76 0.80
N ALA A 170 11.07 10.80 0.47
CA ALA A 170 12.13 11.32 1.35
C ALA A 170 11.55 11.85 2.67
N ARG A 171 10.46 12.61 2.63
CA ARG A 171 9.80 13.12 3.84
C ARG A 171 9.24 11.98 4.69
N GLN A 172 8.65 10.97 4.08
CA GLN A 172 8.16 9.80 4.80
C GLN A 172 9.29 9.07 5.50
N ALA A 173 10.41 8.80 4.81
CA ALA A 173 11.58 8.16 5.39
C ALA A 173 12.15 8.97 6.56
N ILE A 174 12.37 10.28 6.38
CA ILE A 174 12.87 11.15 7.44
C ILE A 174 11.94 11.20 8.64
N SER A 175 10.64 11.34 8.42
CA SER A 175 9.64 11.37 9.49
C SER A 175 9.65 10.09 10.32
N ARG A 176 9.77 8.93 9.68
CA ARG A 176 9.79 7.64 10.36
C ARG A 176 11.07 7.39 11.12
N LEU A 177 12.22 7.67 10.52
CA LEU A 177 13.52 7.56 11.19
C LEU A 177 13.61 8.51 12.37
N SER A 178 13.18 9.77 12.22
CA SER A 178 13.15 10.74 13.31
C SER A 178 12.26 10.27 14.46
N GLY A 179 11.06 9.77 14.17
CA GLY A 179 10.16 9.21 15.18
C GLY A 179 10.78 8.03 15.92
N TYR A 180 11.45 7.13 15.18
CA TYR A 180 12.13 6.00 15.78
C TYR A 180 13.26 6.42 16.74
N PHE A 181 14.15 7.34 16.34
CA PHE A 181 15.26 7.80 17.18
C PHE A 181 14.80 8.63 18.37
N ILE A 182 13.69 9.37 18.26
CA ILE A 182 13.09 10.06 19.41
C ILE A 182 12.56 9.04 20.43
N ALA A 183 11.90 7.98 19.98
CA ALA A 183 11.37 6.95 20.84
C ALA A 183 12.45 6.00 21.41
N ASN A 184 13.60 5.88 20.74
CA ASN A 184 14.71 5.01 21.11
C ASN A 184 16.02 5.81 21.07
N PRO A 185 16.26 6.72 22.05
CA PRO A 185 17.48 7.52 22.09
C PRO A 185 18.71 6.61 22.22
N ILE A 186 19.69 6.84 21.35
CA ILE A 186 20.97 6.14 21.42
C ILE A 186 21.62 6.55 22.75
N SER A 187 21.92 5.55 23.61
CA SER A 187 22.65 5.84 24.86
C SER A 187 24.04 6.37 24.50
N THR A 188 24.36 7.55 25.03
CA THR A 188 25.64 8.22 24.80
C THR A 188 26.88 7.38 25.24
N GLU A 189 26.68 6.31 26.00
CA GLU A 189 27.72 5.37 26.38
C GLU A 189 28.32 4.57 25.21
N LYS A 190 27.57 4.41 24.08
CA LYS A 190 28.08 3.69 22.89
C LYS A 190 28.92 4.57 21.96
N ILE A 191 29.02 5.88 22.20
CA ILE A 191 29.79 6.81 21.34
C ILE A 191 31.23 6.95 21.80
N GLN A 192 31.60 6.38 22.97
CA GLN A 192 32.93 6.50 23.56
C GLN A 192 33.87 5.30 23.32
N THR A 193 33.47 4.35 22.48
CA THR A 193 34.31 3.25 22.01
C THR A 193 34.60 3.34 20.54
#